data_1fec4b8e6d1e495a030977024e041817
#
_entry.id   1fec4b8e6d1e495a030977024e041817
#
_cell.length_a   1.000
_cell.length_b   1.000
_cell.length_c   1.000
_cell.angle_alpha   90.00
_cell.angle_beta   90.00
_cell.angle_gamma   90.00
#
_symmetry.space_group_name_H-M   'P 1'
#
loop_
_entity.id
_entity.type
_entity.pdbx_description
1 polymer ?
#
loop_
_entity_poly.entity_id
_entity_poly.type
_entity_poly.pdbx_seq_one_letter_code
_entity_poly.pdbx_strand_id
1 'polypeptide(L)'
;MYRVHKLLSMIGYCSRRSAERLIESGQVTINSKIVTPGDKWFVGDELKINGVKIDLSLLNKQEIEIIKYHKRLGEVVSRDDPFNSNTVFNSLPDIEGRWISIGRLDKNSSGLLLFTNNGELANKMMHPSSAIEREYIVETDQMISKDNLSLLCEGVPINNGLVGKFNKIINISKNTYSIILSTGKNREIRNSLKYIKHKTQ
;
A
#
# COMPACT_ATOMS: atom_id res chain seq x y z
N MET A 1 -17.87 11.05 13.18
CA MET A 1 -17.85 11.89 11.96
C MET A 1 -16.81 11.37 10.98
N TYR A 2 -17.20 11.08 9.72
CA TYR A 2 -16.31 10.58 8.66
C TYR A 2 -16.59 11.32 7.35
N ARG A 3 -15.55 11.54 6.51
CA ARG A 3 -15.78 11.92 5.10
C ARG A 3 -16.49 10.77 4.38
N VAL A 4 -17.48 11.07 3.53
CA VAL A 4 -18.35 10.06 2.92
C VAL A 4 -17.57 9.03 2.11
N HIS A 5 -16.62 9.44 1.27
CA HIS A 5 -15.78 8.50 0.52
C HIS A 5 -14.93 7.58 1.44
N LYS A 6 -14.47 8.10 2.61
CA LYS A 6 -13.76 7.28 3.60
C LYS A 6 -14.72 6.29 4.24
N LEU A 7 -15.91 6.72 4.61
CA LEU A 7 -16.96 5.89 5.22
C LEU A 7 -17.31 4.70 4.33
N LEU A 8 -17.62 4.95 3.05
CA LEU A 8 -17.96 3.90 2.09
C LEU A 8 -16.82 2.89 1.89
N SER A 9 -15.58 3.35 1.95
CA SER A 9 -14.42 2.46 1.90
C SER A 9 -14.22 1.65 3.18
N MET A 10 -14.53 2.21 4.35
CA MET A 10 -14.42 1.53 5.66
C MET A 10 -15.40 0.37 5.79
N ILE A 11 -16.64 0.56 5.36
CA ILE A 11 -17.68 -0.50 5.36
C ILE A 11 -17.51 -1.51 4.20
N GLY A 12 -16.46 -1.40 3.41
CA GLY A 12 -16.18 -2.33 2.32
C GLY A 12 -17.03 -2.14 1.05
N TYR A 13 -17.91 -1.11 0.99
CA TYR A 13 -18.80 -0.90 -0.14
C TYR A 13 -18.04 -0.72 -1.46
N CYS A 14 -17.01 0.15 -1.46
CA CYS A 14 -16.17 0.36 -2.65
C CYS A 14 -14.80 0.98 -2.27
N SER A 15 -13.92 1.23 -3.26
CA SER A 15 -12.69 1.99 -3.02
C SER A 15 -12.99 3.47 -2.80
N ARG A 16 -12.08 4.21 -2.13
CA ARG A 16 -12.23 5.67 -1.95
C ARG A 16 -12.42 6.40 -3.27
N ARG A 17 -11.65 6.04 -4.31
CA ARG A 17 -11.77 6.62 -5.66
C ARG A 17 -13.12 6.28 -6.33
N SER A 18 -13.61 5.05 -6.14
CA SER A 18 -14.94 4.68 -6.63
C SER A 18 -16.04 5.43 -5.87
N ALA A 19 -15.87 5.62 -4.55
CA ALA A 19 -16.79 6.42 -3.75
C ALA A 19 -16.82 7.89 -4.20
N GLU A 20 -15.67 8.47 -4.52
CA GLU A 20 -15.58 9.83 -5.08
C GLU A 20 -16.36 9.94 -6.40
N ARG A 21 -16.20 8.99 -7.31
CA ARG A 21 -16.99 8.94 -8.58
C ARG A 21 -18.48 8.83 -8.33
N LEU A 22 -18.94 8.02 -7.37
CA LEU A 22 -20.35 7.92 -6.97
C LEU A 22 -20.87 9.24 -6.42
N ILE A 23 -20.07 9.96 -5.66
CA ILE A 23 -20.41 11.29 -5.13
C ILE A 23 -20.52 12.31 -6.27
N GLU A 24 -19.51 12.36 -7.13
CA GLU A 24 -19.47 13.28 -8.29
C GLU A 24 -20.62 13.06 -9.27
N SER A 25 -21.07 11.82 -9.41
CA SER A 25 -22.24 11.46 -10.26
C SER A 25 -23.59 11.69 -9.57
N GLY A 26 -23.64 12.25 -8.35
CA GLY A 26 -24.86 12.56 -7.63
C GLY A 26 -25.64 11.34 -7.12
N GLN A 27 -25.00 10.17 -7.09
CA GLN A 27 -25.64 8.91 -6.69
C GLN A 27 -25.74 8.71 -5.18
N VAL A 28 -25.07 9.56 -4.39
CA VAL A 28 -25.00 9.45 -2.93
C VAL A 28 -25.79 10.56 -2.27
N THR A 29 -26.64 10.21 -1.31
CA THR A 29 -27.41 11.18 -0.53
C THR A 29 -27.24 10.95 0.97
N ILE A 30 -27.26 12.03 1.73
CA ILE A 30 -27.37 12.04 3.20
C ILE A 30 -28.65 12.81 3.57
N ASN A 31 -29.54 12.19 4.34
CA ASN A 31 -30.80 12.80 4.76
C ASN A 31 -31.55 13.43 3.58
N SER A 32 -31.59 12.71 2.45
CA SER A 32 -32.22 13.11 1.17
C SER A 32 -31.54 14.27 0.42
N LYS A 33 -30.39 14.78 0.88
CA LYS A 33 -29.58 15.77 0.16
C LYS A 33 -28.45 15.12 -0.59
N ILE A 34 -28.21 15.55 -1.83
CA ILE A 34 -27.07 15.05 -2.64
C ILE A 34 -25.75 15.44 -1.95
N VAL A 35 -24.88 14.45 -1.82
CA VAL A 35 -23.53 14.62 -1.25
C VAL A 35 -22.59 15.21 -2.29
N THR A 36 -21.74 16.14 -1.85
CA THR A 36 -20.68 16.75 -2.66
C THR A 36 -19.30 16.33 -2.17
N PRO A 37 -18.23 16.44 -3.01
CA PRO A 37 -16.88 16.11 -2.59
C PRO A 37 -16.44 16.89 -1.33
N GLY A 38 -16.02 16.15 -0.31
CA GLY A 38 -15.62 16.75 0.97
C GLY A 38 -16.65 16.66 2.09
N ASP A 39 -17.91 16.39 1.76
CA ASP A 39 -18.97 16.24 2.74
C ASP A 39 -18.70 15.13 3.75
N LYS A 40 -19.29 15.33 4.94
CA LYS A 40 -19.11 14.46 6.09
C LYS A 40 -20.44 13.84 6.50
N TRP A 41 -20.35 12.59 6.90
CA TRP A 41 -21.42 11.86 7.54
C TRP A 41 -21.25 11.93 9.07
N PHE A 42 -22.35 12.07 9.78
CA PHE A 42 -22.41 12.05 11.25
C PHE A 42 -23.23 10.85 11.73
N VAL A 43 -22.98 10.41 12.97
CA VAL A 43 -23.75 9.32 13.57
C VAL A 43 -25.22 9.75 13.66
N GLY A 44 -26.08 8.90 13.12
CA GLY A 44 -27.52 9.18 13.02
C GLY A 44 -27.99 9.65 11.64
N ASP A 45 -27.09 10.09 10.75
CA ASP A 45 -27.46 10.43 9.39
C ASP A 45 -27.85 9.18 8.57
N GLU A 46 -28.88 9.30 7.76
CA GLU A 46 -29.27 8.28 6.79
C GLU A 46 -28.47 8.43 5.50
N LEU A 47 -27.65 7.45 5.17
CA LEU A 47 -26.86 7.39 3.93
C LEU A 47 -27.56 6.49 2.91
N LYS A 48 -27.75 6.97 1.68
CA LYS A 48 -28.27 6.17 0.56
C LYS A 48 -27.36 6.27 -0.66
N ILE A 49 -27.31 5.19 -1.43
CA ILE A 49 -26.69 5.14 -2.76
C ILE A 49 -27.74 4.65 -3.75
N ASN A 50 -27.98 5.41 -4.82
CA ASN A 50 -29.04 5.14 -5.79
C ASN A 50 -30.42 4.91 -5.13
N GLY A 51 -30.72 5.67 -4.07
CA GLY A 51 -31.95 5.55 -3.31
C GLY A 51 -32.00 4.39 -2.31
N VAL A 52 -31.03 3.47 -2.33
CA VAL A 52 -30.94 2.33 -1.41
C VAL A 52 -30.19 2.73 -0.15
N LYS A 53 -30.81 2.51 1.01
CA LYS A 53 -30.18 2.77 2.33
C LYS A 53 -29.01 1.84 2.56
N ILE A 54 -27.91 2.41 3.01
CA ILE A 54 -26.67 1.68 3.33
C ILE A 54 -26.70 1.29 4.82
N ASP A 55 -26.48 0.00 5.08
CA ASP A 55 -26.30 -0.48 6.44
C ASP A 55 -24.93 -0.06 6.96
N LEU A 56 -24.91 0.69 8.05
CA LEU A 56 -23.71 1.19 8.72
C LEU A 56 -23.46 0.49 10.06
N SER A 57 -24.20 -0.59 10.36
CA SER A 57 -24.05 -1.36 11.62
C SER A 57 -22.64 -1.94 11.79
N LEU A 58 -21.97 -2.21 10.68
CA LEU A 58 -20.60 -2.73 10.63
C LEU A 58 -19.53 -1.74 11.10
N LEU A 59 -19.80 -0.44 11.12
CA LEU A 59 -18.82 0.57 11.54
C LEU A 59 -18.30 0.36 12.97
N ASN A 60 -19.12 -0.22 13.84
CA ASN A 60 -18.83 -0.37 15.25
C ASN A 60 -18.54 -1.83 15.67
N LYS A 61 -18.63 -2.78 14.73
CA LYS A 61 -18.51 -4.21 15.04
C LYS A 61 -17.31 -4.89 14.39
N GLN A 62 -16.65 -4.23 13.45
CA GLN A 62 -15.59 -4.86 12.68
C GLN A 62 -14.34 -5.00 13.56
N GLU A 63 -14.00 -6.22 13.94
CA GLU A 63 -12.71 -6.53 14.56
C GLU A 63 -11.59 -6.23 13.58
N ILE A 64 -10.46 -5.73 14.12
CA ILE A 64 -9.28 -5.47 13.29
C ILE A 64 -8.59 -6.78 12.98
N GLU A 65 -8.59 -7.16 11.73
CA GLU A 65 -7.89 -8.32 11.24
C GLU A 65 -6.59 -7.93 10.54
N ILE A 66 -5.57 -8.75 10.75
CA ILE A 66 -4.27 -8.63 10.09
C ILE A 66 -3.84 -10.02 9.65
N ILE A 67 -3.43 -10.15 8.40
CA ILE A 67 -2.82 -11.37 7.90
C ILE A 67 -1.43 -11.08 7.32
N LYS A 68 -0.54 -12.05 7.49
CA LYS A 68 0.74 -12.13 6.80
C LYS A 68 0.59 -12.98 5.55
N TYR A 69 1.13 -12.50 4.45
CA TYR A 69 1.10 -13.16 3.15
C TYR A 69 2.51 -13.26 2.59
N HIS A 70 2.88 -14.43 2.10
CA HIS A 70 4.12 -14.58 1.33
C HIS A 70 3.82 -14.33 -0.15
N LYS A 71 4.09 -13.10 -0.61
CA LYS A 71 3.91 -12.74 -2.02
C LYS A 71 4.89 -13.54 -2.89
N ARG A 72 4.38 -14.21 -3.89
CA ARG A 72 5.18 -14.96 -4.87
C ARG A 72 5.71 -14.05 -5.98
N LEU A 73 6.75 -14.49 -6.65
CA LEU A 73 7.20 -13.85 -7.90
C LEU A 73 6.07 -13.91 -8.94
N GLY A 74 5.94 -12.84 -9.72
CA GLY A 74 4.92 -12.74 -10.77
C GLY A 74 3.57 -12.21 -10.31
N GLU A 75 3.24 -12.25 -9.02
CA GLU A 75 2.02 -11.64 -8.50
C GLU A 75 2.13 -10.11 -8.46
N VAL A 76 1.03 -9.41 -8.70
CA VAL A 76 0.93 -7.96 -8.58
C VAL A 76 0.08 -7.55 -7.38
N VAL A 77 0.46 -6.46 -6.72
CA VAL A 77 -0.28 -5.89 -5.59
C VAL A 77 -1.24 -4.83 -6.13
N SER A 78 -2.27 -5.28 -6.85
CA SER A 78 -3.34 -4.46 -7.40
C SER A 78 -4.65 -5.24 -7.36
N ARG A 79 -5.78 -4.54 -7.17
CA ARG A 79 -7.12 -5.15 -7.32
C ARG A 79 -7.57 -5.18 -8.76
N ASP A 80 -7.24 -4.14 -9.50
CA ASP A 80 -7.55 -3.97 -10.91
C ASP A 80 -6.25 -3.67 -11.65
N ASP A 81 -5.69 -4.68 -12.28
CA ASP A 81 -4.56 -4.53 -13.19
C ASP A 81 -5.01 -5.00 -14.57
N PRO A 82 -5.13 -4.10 -15.55
CA PRO A 82 -5.64 -4.46 -16.88
C PRO A 82 -4.70 -5.41 -17.65
N PHE A 83 -3.44 -5.54 -17.21
CA PHE A 83 -2.42 -6.35 -17.87
C PHE A 83 -2.05 -7.62 -17.11
N ASN A 84 -2.50 -7.77 -15.85
CA ASN A 84 -2.14 -8.91 -15.03
C ASN A 84 -3.34 -9.39 -14.20
N SER A 85 -3.84 -10.57 -14.53
CA SER A 85 -4.90 -11.23 -13.75
C SER A 85 -4.38 -11.90 -12.47
N ASN A 86 -3.06 -12.16 -12.37
CA ASN A 86 -2.45 -12.78 -11.21
C ASN A 86 -2.17 -11.74 -10.12
N THR A 87 -3.18 -11.44 -9.33
CA THR A 87 -3.08 -10.47 -8.23
C THR A 87 -3.03 -11.17 -6.88
N VAL A 88 -2.34 -10.58 -5.91
CA VAL A 88 -2.29 -11.09 -4.53
C VAL A 88 -3.69 -11.24 -3.92
N PHE A 89 -4.65 -10.40 -4.33
CA PHE A 89 -6.01 -10.42 -3.80
C PHE A 89 -6.81 -11.67 -4.17
N ASN A 90 -6.42 -12.38 -5.24
CA ASN A 90 -7.08 -13.63 -5.64
C ASN A 90 -6.80 -14.81 -4.68
N SER A 91 -5.75 -14.69 -3.86
CA SER A 91 -5.30 -15.74 -2.94
C SER A 91 -5.60 -15.42 -1.48
N LEU A 92 -6.27 -14.29 -1.19
CA LEU A 92 -6.62 -13.93 0.17
C LEU A 92 -7.94 -14.60 0.59
N PRO A 93 -8.11 -14.93 1.87
CA PRO A 93 -9.38 -15.42 2.38
C PRO A 93 -10.47 -14.33 2.28
N ASP A 94 -11.73 -14.79 2.21
CA ASP A 94 -12.85 -13.88 2.31
C ASP A 94 -12.90 -13.20 3.67
N ILE A 95 -13.40 -11.96 3.69
CA ILE A 95 -13.50 -11.14 4.89
C ILE A 95 -14.75 -10.25 4.82
N GLU A 96 -15.33 -9.96 5.95
CA GLU A 96 -16.31 -8.89 6.04
C GLU A 96 -15.64 -7.54 5.80
N GLY A 97 -16.03 -6.84 4.73
CA GLY A 97 -15.36 -5.63 4.26
C GLY A 97 -14.35 -5.89 3.16
N ARG A 98 -13.12 -5.44 3.33
CA ARG A 98 -12.09 -5.58 2.28
C ARG A 98 -10.67 -5.58 2.83
N TRP A 99 -9.82 -6.41 2.27
CA TRP A 99 -8.39 -6.35 2.53
C TRP A 99 -7.73 -5.10 1.96
N ILE A 100 -6.82 -4.52 2.71
CA ILE A 100 -5.98 -3.39 2.34
C ILE A 100 -4.54 -3.85 2.50
N SER A 101 -3.74 -3.77 1.44
CA SER A 101 -2.31 -4.10 1.53
C SER A 101 -1.55 -3.04 2.33
N ILE A 102 -0.70 -3.46 3.24
CA ILE A 102 0.22 -2.58 3.98
C ILE A 102 1.53 -2.51 3.18
N GLY A 103 1.58 -1.56 2.26
CA GLY A 103 2.65 -1.43 1.29
C GLY A 103 2.45 -2.27 0.03
N ARG A 104 3.49 -2.33 -0.76
CA ARG A 104 3.53 -3.10 -2.01
C ARG A 104 4.92 -3.66 -2.25
N LEU A 105 4.96 -4.81 -2.89
CA LEU A 105 6.15 -5.37 -3.52
C LEU A 105 5.97 -5.36 -5.03
N ASP A 106 7.05 -5.14 -5.76
CA ASP A 106 7.05 -5.21 -7.23
C ASP A 106 6.70 -6.62 -7.71
N LYS A 107 6.26 -6.76 -8.97
CA LYS A 107 5.96 -8.06 -9.60
C LYS A 107 7.12 -9.04 -9.48
N ASN A 108 8.35 -8.55 -9.63
CA ASN A 108 9.59 -9.34 -9.57
C ASN A 108 10.23 -9.31 -8.17
N SER A 109 9.45 -9.12 -7.13
CA SER A 109 9.88 -9.23 -5.73
C SER A 109 8.97 -10.22 -5.01
N SER A 110 9.54 -11.01 -4.12
CA SER A 110 8.81 -11.95 -3.26
C SER A 110 9.04 -11.61 -1.80
N GLY A 111 8.25 -12.18 -0.91
CA GLY A 111 8.44 -12.07 0.53
C GLY A 111 7.22 -11.55 1.28
N LEU A 112 7.44 -11.04 2.48
CA LEU A 112 6.40 -10.65 3.41
C LEU A 112 5.59 -9.45 2.90
N LEU A 113 4.30 -9.63 2.85
CA LEU A 113 3.31 -8.58 2.65
C LEU A 113 2.22 -8.72 3.70
N LEU A 114 1.83 -7.62 4.32
CA LEU A 114 0.76 -7.60 5.31
C LEU A 114 -0.51 -7.04 4.70
N PHE A 115 -1.65 -7.58 5.14
CA PHE A 115 -2.97 -7.06 4.82
C PHE A 115 -3.77 -6.84 6.08
N THR A 116 -4.65 -5.84 6.06
CA THR A 116 -5.61 -5.57 7.13
C THR A 116 -6.94 -5.09 6.54
N ASN A 117 -8.03 -5.24 7.28
CA ASN A 117 -9.31 -4.61 6.96
C ASN A 117 -9.40 -3.17 7.48
N ASN A 118 -8.44 -2.72 8.29
CA ASN A 118 -8.45 -1.39 8.91
C ASN A 118 -7.56 -0.39 8.16
N GLY A 119 -8.19 0.58 7.49
CA GLY A 119 -7.48 1.59 6.69
C GLY A 119 -6.67 2.60 7.52
N GLU A 120 -6.98 2.79 8.80
CA GLU A 120 -6.21 3.67 9.68
C GLU A 120 -4.92 3.00 10.12
N LEU A 121 -5.01 1.72 10.48
CA LEU A 121 -3.85 0.89 10.77
C LEU A 121 -2.92 0.78 9.56
N ALA A 122 -3.48 0.48 8.37
CA ALA A 122 -2.69 0.43 7.13
C ALA A 122 -1.97 1.75 6.88
N ASN A 123 -2.67 2.88 7.01
CA ASN A 123 -2.05 4.20 6.85
C ASN A 123 -0.95 4.46 7.88
N LYS A 124 -1.19 4.14 9.16
CA LYS A 124 -0.20 4.31 10.23
C LYS A 124 1.07 3.49 9.96
N MET A 125 0.93 2.28 9.47
CA MET A 125 2.07 1.40 9.15
C MET A 125 2.82 1.80 7.88
N MET A 126 2.14 2.44 6.92
CA MET A 126 2.75 2.84 5.64
C MET A 126 3.30 4.25 5.63
N HIS A 127 2.77 5.13 6.49
CA HIS A 127 3.11 6.55 6.44
C HIS A 127 4.60 6.78 6.75
N PRO A 128 5.32 7.60 5.98
CA PRO A 128 6.75 7.85 6.18
C PRO A 128 7.11 8.33 7.57
N SER A 129 6.22 9.11 8.23
CA SER A 129 6.47 9.61 9.59
C SER A 129 6.50 8.51 10.66
N SER A 130 6.00 7.32 10.36
CA SER A 130 6.08 6.17 11.28
C SER A 130 7.46 5.53 11.32
N ALA A 131 8.33 5.88 10.37
CA ALA A 131 9.72 5.44 10.27
C ALA A 131 9.93 3.92 10.47
N ILE A 132 8.93 3.11 10.09
CA ILE A 132 9.00 1.66 10.24
C ILE A 132 10.05 1.11 9.28
N GLU A 133 11.07 0.48 9.82
CA GLU A 133 12.12 -0.15 9.04
C GLU A 133 11.61 -1.42 8.34
N ARG A 134 12.09 -1.59 7.12
CA ARG A 134 11.84 -2.77 6.28
C ARG A 134 13.17 -3.32 5.83
N GLU A 135 13.36 -4.60 6.07
CA GLU A 135 14.55 -5.32 5.65
C GLU A 135 14.29 -6.09 4.35
N TYR A 136 15.25 -5.98 3.44
CA TYR A 136 15.22 -6.67 2.15
C TYR A 136 16.50 -7.46 1.95
N ILE A 137 16.36 -8.71 1.58
CA ILE A 137 17.49 -9.51 1.09
C ILE A 137 17.59 -9.29 -0.42
N VAL A 138 18.74 -8.82 -0.84
CA VAL A 138 18.96 -8.41 -2.23
C VAL A 138 20.19 -9.12 -2.78
N GLU A 139 20.01 -9.83 -3.88
CA GLU A 139 21.11 -10.42 -4.65
C GLU A 139 21.45 -9.50 -5.83
N THR A 140 22.75 -9.24 -6.03
CA THR A 140 23.25 -8.37 -7.10
C THR A 140 24.05 -9.18 -8.11
N ASP A 141 24.20 -8.64 -9.32
CA ASP A 141 24.98 -9.26 -10.39
C ASP A 141 26.48 -9.39 -10.07
N GLN A 142 26.98 -8.50 -9.24
CA GLN A 142 28.38 -8.48 -8.78
C GLN A 142 28.51 -7.87 -7.39
N MET A 143 29.68 -8.05 -6.77
CA MET A 143 29.96 -7.50 -5.45
C MET A 143 30.02 -5.96 -5.49
N ILE A 144 29.35 -5.30 -4.54
CA ILE A 144 29.34 -3.86 -4.41
C ILE A 144 30.62 -3.41 -3.68
N SER A 145 31.33 -2.44 -4.22
CA SER A 145 32.54 -1.87 -3.59
C SER A 145 32.19 -1.14 -2.29
N LYS A 146 33.17 -0.99 -1.38
CA LYS A 146 32.98 -0.27 -0.12
C LYS A 146 32.54 1.17 -0.33
N ASP A 147 33.07 1.85 -1.33
CA ASP A 147 32.72 3.24 -1.66
C ASP A 147 31.26 3.35 -2.11
N ASN A 148 30.82 2.41 -2.95
CA ASN A 148 29.41 2.35 -3.39
C ASN A 148 28.47 1.99 -2.23
N LEU A 149 28.86 1.14 -1.29
CA LEU A 149 28.06 0.87 -0.08
C LEU A 149 27.90 2.15 0.77
N SER A 150 28.98 2.91 0.97
CA SER A 150 28.93 4.20 1.67
C SER A 150 28.02 5.20 0.95
N LEU A 151 28.20 5.34 -0.36
CA LEU A 151 27.39 6.22 -1.20
C LEU A 151 25.87 5.91 -1.13
N LEU A 152 25.49 4.62 -1.11
CA LEU A 152 24.10 4.20 -0.95
C LEU A 152 23.52 4.57 0.42
N CYS A 153 24.34 4.59 1.48
CA CYS A 153 23.93 5.03 2.81
C CYS A 153 23.91 6.56 2.95
N GLU A 154 24.71 7.29 2.20
CA GLU A 154 24.66 8.75 2.13
C GLU A 154 23.43 9.23 1.33
N GLY A 155 23.11 8.52 0.24
CA GLY A 155 21.97 8.75 -0.63
C GLY A 155 22.37 9.04 -2.06
N VAL A 156 21.63 8.45 -2.99
CA VAL A 156 21.88 8.57 -4.43
C VAL A 156 20.63 9.08 -5.14
N PRO A 157 20.79 9.83 -6.24
CA PRO A 157 19.66 10.24 -7.08
C PRO A 157 18.94 9.03 -7.66
N ILE A 158 17.63 9.05 -7.56
CA ILE A 158 16.73 8.08 -8.19
C ILE A 158 15.68 8.80 -9.02
N ASN A 159 14.77 8.05 -9.65
CA ASN A 159 13.77 8.62 -10.55
C ASN A 159 12.98 9.79 -9.93
N ASN A 160 12.58 10.73 -10.77
CA ASN A 160 11.74 11.90 -10.43
C ASN A 160 12.37 12.88 -9.41
N GLY A 161 13.69 13.03 -9.43
CA GLY A 161 14.39 13.95 -8.54
C GLY A 161 14.41 13.54 -7.07
N LEU A 162 14.01 12.29 -6.76
CA LEU A 162 14.07 11.74 -5.42
C LEU A 162 15.48 11.24 -5.10
N VAL A 163 15.78 11.13 -3.81
CA VAL A 163 17.02 10.53 -3.30
C VAL A 163 16.68 9.19 -2.67
N GLY A 164 17.30 8.11 -3.16
CA GLY A 164 17.28 6.79 -2.50
C GLY A 164 18.36 6.77 -1.42
N LYS A 165 17.99 6.37 -0.22
CA LYS A 165 18.93 6.33 0.91
C LYS A 165 18.64 5.08 1.76
N PHE A 166 19.67 4.31 2.04
CA PHE A 166 19.57 3.11 2.85
C PHE A 166 19.99 3.41 4.29
N ASN A 167 19.18 2.97 5.25
CA ASN A 167 19.51 3.14 6.67
C ASN A 167 20.72 2.28 7.03
N LYS A 168 20.79 1.08 6.46
CA LYS A 168 21.87 0.13 6.72
C LYS A 168 22.01 -0.86 5.56
N ILE A 169 23.24 -1.28 5.28
CA ILE A 169 23.56 -2.37 4.36
C ILE A 169 24.49 -3.33 5.08
N ILE A 170 24.17 -4.62 5.06
CA ILE A 170 25.00 -5.68 5.63
C ILE A 170 25.30 -6.68 4.51
N ASN A 171 26.56 -6.96 4.26
CA ASN A 171 26.94 -8.03 3.35
C ASN A 171 26.71 -9.38 4.05
N ILE A 172 25.86 -10.23 3.46
CA ILE A 172 25.56 -11.58 3.97
C ILE A 172 26.46 -12.61 3.32
N SER A 173 26.66 -12.48 2.01
CA SER A 173 27.52 -13.35 1.23
C SER A 173 28.06 -12.59 0.01
N LYS A 174 28.81 -13.24 -0.87
CA LYS A 174 29.54 -12.61 -1.99
C LYS A 174 28.76 -11.47 -2.69
N ASN A 175 27.53 -11.74 -3.10
CA ASN A 175 26.69 -10.80 -3.85
C ASN A 175 25.33 -10.58 -3.18
N THR A 176 25.16 -10.99 -1.93
CA THR A 176 23.88 -10.93 -1.20
C THR A 176 23.98 -9.95 -0.04
N TYR A 177 23.04 -9.05 0.06
CA TYR A 177 23.01 -7.97 1.03
C TYR A 177 21.67 -7.93 1.75
N SER A 178 21.70 -7.67 3.08
CA SER A 178 20.56 -7.19 3.82
C SER A 178 20.55 -5.66 3.73
N ILE A 179 19.46 -5.09 3.23
CA ILE A 179 19.26 -3.66 3.06
C ILE A 179 18.08 -3.22 3.91
N ILE A 180 18.30 -2.26 4.80
CA ILE A 180 17.28 -1.72 5.69
C ILE A 180 16.90 -0.32 5.22
N LEU A 181 15.58 -0.10 5.06
CA LEU A 181 14.98 1.18 4.65
C LEU A 181 13.84 1.56 5.60
N SER A 182 13.72 2.83 5.92
CA SER A 182 12.52 3.43 6.56
C SER A 182 11.59 4.13 5.56
N THR A 183 12.04 4.28 4.31
CA THR A 183 11.27 4.83 3.18
C THR A 183 10.65 3.71 2.35
N GLY A 184 9.87 4.04 1.34
CA GLY A 184 9.25 3.05 0.45
C GLY A 184 8.97 3.69 -0.91
N LYS A 185 9.95 4.42 -1.45
CA LYS A 185 9.85 5.06 -2.75
C LYS A 185 9.74 4.01 -3.85
N ASN A 186 9.10 4.38 -4.95
CA ASN A 186 8.91 3.44 -6.06
C ASN A 186 10.25 2.88 -6.55
N ARG A 187 10.39 1.55 -6.45
CA ARG A 187 11.58 0.77 -6.86
C ARG A 187 12.89 1.32 -6.28
N GLU A 188 12.87 1.83 -5.06
CA GLU A 188 13.98 2.55 -4.43
C GLU A 188 15.27 1.77 -4.46
N ILE A 189 15.27 0.52 -4.01
CA ILE A 189 16.48 -0.34 -4.02
C ILE A 189 16.99 -0.54 -5.45
N ARG A 190 16.09 -0.92 -6.37
CA ARG A 190 16.46 -1.19 -7.78
C ARG A 190 17.03 0.05 -8.47
N ASN A 191 16.44 1.22 -8.23
CA ASN A 191 16.89 2.46 -8.82
C ASN A 191 18.22 2.94 -8.22
N SER A 192 18.40 2.78 -6.91
CA SER A 192 19.66 3.11 -6.23
C SER A 192 20.80 2.21 -6.69
N LEU A 193 20.56 0.91 -6.82
CA LEU A 193 21.57 -0.02 -7.36
C LEU A 193 21.88 0.25 -8.82
N LYS A 194 20.87 0.59 -9.63
CA LYS A 194 21.08 1.00 -11.02
C LYS A 194 21.96 2.24 -11.14
N TYR A 195 21.83 3.20 -10.23
CA TYR A 195 22.68 4.40 -10.21
C TYR A 195 24.15 4.05 -10.09
N ILE A 196 24.51 3.09 -9.26
CA ILE A 196 25.87 2.58 -9.10
C ILE A 196 26.23 1.47 -10.10
N LYS A 197 25.44 1.31 -11.19
CA LYS A 197 25.62 0.34 -12.27
C LYS A 197 25.53 -1.14 -11.85
N HIS A 198 24.76 -1.44 -10.81
CA HIS A 198 24.43 -2.80 -10.39
C HIS A 198 22.99 -3.18 -10.75
N LYS A 199 22.73 -4.48 -10.94
CA LYS A 199 21.41 -5.04 -11.17
C LYS A 199 21.04 -5.96 -10.02
N THR A 200 19.76 -5.97 -9.66
CA THR A 200 19.18 -7.00 -8.79
C THR A 200 18.84 -8.22 -9.63
N GLN A 201 19.16 -9.39 -9.14
CA GLN A 201 18.70 -10.66 -9.69
C GLN A 201 17.28 -10.98 -9.23
#